data_bc4d5a8be0471dfe4c50e927cfbe9cf2
#
_entry.id   bc4d5a8be0471dfe4c50e927cfbe9cf2
#
_cell.length_a   1.000
_cell.length_b   1.000
_cell.length_c   1.000
_cell.angle_alpha   90.00
_cell.angle_beta   90.00
_cell.angle_gamma   90.00
#
_symmetry.space_group_name_H-M   'P 1'
#
loop_
_entity.id
_entity.type
_entity.pdbx_description
1 polymer ?
#
loop_
_entity_poly.entity_id
_entity_poly.type
_entity_poly.pdbx_seq_one_letter_code
_entity_poly.pdbx_strand_id
1 'polypeptide(L)'
;MENNKLNKRTKWSYCIGATGRDMAYALVSMFLLTYIQYTMKLTVAQYAVISAIMVVCLLWDAINDPMMGIIIENSHLKAGKFKPWIFIGVILNSLIIICLFTVRPEGWGFVAFFGVGYLLWGMTYTMNDIAYWGMLPSLTSDPGERNWLVTVQGIFICIGQFSVAGLLPDMVAGNAIMAYRTAAIVIAFCFIGFQLLTVFGVKEKKRPEKKRTLSLKDMFHIFLRNDQLIVIGIACLLFQIGNGLLIMIGMNFFYFEFGYSVGGSLVFWFTIMYGLGTLISEASFAWLSSKFTRNQIITAATIITVIGYMLFMSVGYILPKSVVLLNIIGFLIFFSQGAFNMTMIVMLNNTIEYDEVRFHERHDSIISAVRSFATKLASAVDQAVVALILIISNIYAISQKISGLEIKAGTGELTSENVIVQADKFIQTADAGQRFILRLGIVAVPVISIGAAYILIKRKYIIDERKYEELVAEIKSTNKK
;
A
#
# COMPACT_ATOMS: atom_id res chain seq x y z
N MET A 1 6.53 19.45 -37.75
CA MET A 1 6.31 18.83 -36.40
C MET A 1 6.34 17.31 -36.57
N GLU A 2 7.50 16.70 -36.33
CA GLU A 2 7.62 15.25 -36.42
C GLU A 2 6.66 14.58 -35.45
N ASN A 3 5.99 13.55 -35.93
CA ASN A 3 4.98 12.78 -35.24
C ASN A 3 5.66 11.96 -34.10
N ASN A 4 5.92 12.63 -32.96
CA ASN A 4 6.74 12.13 -31.85
C ASN A 4 5.95 11.19 -30.91
N LYS A 5 4.95 10.48 -31.48
CA LYS A 5 4.16 9.48 -30.74
C LYS A 5 5.04 8.32 -30.30
N LEU A 6 4.89 7.93 -29.05
CA LEU A 6 5.56 6.76 -28.50
C LEU A 6 5.20 5.50 -29.31
N ASN A 7 6.19 4.68 -29.57
CA ASN A 7 5.98 3.36 -30.17
C ASN A 7 5.08 2.51 -29.27
N LYS A 8 4.12 1.79 -29.85
CA LYS A 8 3.22 0.86 -29.13
C LYS A 8 3.99 -0.12 -28.22
N ARG A 9 5.12 -0.67 -28.72
CA ARG A 9 5.98 -1.56 -27.94
C ARG A 9 6.46 -0.88 -26.65
N THR A 10 6.96 0.33 -26.70
CA THR A 10 7.43 1.10 -25.52
C THR A 10 6.29 1.35 -24.55
N LYS A 11 5.09 1.76 -25.02
CA LYS A 11 3.91 2.01 -24.19
C LYS A 11 3.51 0.76 -23.41
N TRP A 12 3.29 -0.35 -24.10
CA TRP A 12 2.83 -1.58 -23.45
C TRP A 12 3.91 -2.23 -22.58
N SER A 13 5.17 -2.25 -23.02
CA SER A 13 6.27 -2.79 -22.22
C SER A 13 6.47 -2.04 -20.91
N TYR A 14 6.26 -0.73 -20.91
CA TYR A 14 6.30 0.07 -19.68
C TYR A 14 5.11 -0.25 -18.77
N CYS A 15 3.88 -0.20 -19.27
CA CYS A 15 2.69 -0.40 -18.45
C CYS A 15 2.61 -1.82 -17.87
N ILE A 16 2.84 -2.86 -18.68
CA ILE A 16 2.80 -4.26 -18.25
C ILE A 16 3.87 -4.56 -17.20
N GLY A 17 5.03 -3.91 -17.29
CA GLY A 17 6.12 -4.06 -16.33
C GLY A 17 5.73 -3.73 -14.88
N ALA A 18 4.72 -2.90 -14.66
CA ALA A 18 4.20 -2.59 -13.34
C ALA A 18 3.61 -3.82 -12.62
N THR A 19 2.98 -4.75 -13.36
CA THR A 19 2.28 -5.90 -12.77
C THR A 19 3.16 -6.71 -11.83
N GLY A 20 4.33 -7.16 -12.29
CA GLY A 20 5.23 -8.00 -11.48
C GLY A 20 5.81 -7.25 -10.28
N ARG A 21 6.12 -5.95 -10.44
CA ARG A 21 6.59 -5.09 -9.36
C ARG A 21 5.56 -5.01 -8.22
N ASP A 22 4.31 -4.79 -8.60
CA ASP A 22 3.24 -4.63 -7.61
C ASP A 22 2.75 -5.96 -7.04
N MET A 23 2.91 -7.10 -7.75
CA MET A 23 2.78 -8.45 -7.16
C MET A 23 3.80 -8.64 -6.04
N ALA A 24 5.07 -8.31 -6.27
CA ALA A 24 6.14 -8.42 -5.27
C ALA A 24 5.89 -7.52 -4.05
N TYR A 25 5.44 -6.29 -4.29
CA TYR A 25 5.07 -5.36 -3.23
C TYR A 25 3.90 -5.88 -2.39
N ALA A 26 2.83 -6.36 -3.02
CA ALA A 26 1.66 -6.89 -2.33
C ALA A 26 2.01 -8.11 -1.46
N LEU A 27 2.84 -9.03 -1.97
CA LEU A 27 3.27 -10.19 -1.21
C LEU A 27 3.96 -9.80 0.11
N VAL A 28 4.87 -8.83 0.06
CA VAL A 28 5.64 -8.44 1.25
C VAL A 28 4.83 -7.49 2.14
N SER A 29 4.18 -6.46 1.59
CA SER A 29 3.47 -5.46 2.39
C SER A 29 2.22 -6.00 3.08
N MET A 30 1.49 -6.93 2.44
CA MET A 30 0.23 -7.45 2.97
C MET A 30 0.38 -8.79 3.72
N PHE A 31 1.31 -9.64 3.29
CA PHE A 31 1.34 -11.02 3.75
C PHE A 31 2.58 -11.45 4.54
N LEU A 32 3.67 -10.68 4.52
CA LEU A 32 4.90 -11.09 5.22
C LEU A 32 4.70 -11.23 6.73
N LEU A 33 3.99 -10.29 7.37
CA LEU A 33 3.70 -10.38 8.80
C LEU A 33 2.77 -11.57 9.12
N THR A 34 1.78 -11.83 8.27
CA THR A 34 0.87 -12.97 8.39
C THR A 34 1.61 -14.30 8.13
N TYR A 35 2.51 -14.34 7.14
CA TYR A 35 3.40 -15.48 6.92
C TYR A 35 4.20 -15.80 8.17
N ILE A 36 4.86 -14.82 8.78
CA ILE A 36 5.62 -15.00 10.03
C ILE A 36 4.72 -15.51 11.15
N GLN A 37 3.54 -14.92 11.32
CA GLN A 37 2.56 -15.27 12.35
C GLN A 37 2.12 -16.75 12.29
N TYR A 38 1.85 -17.26 11.08
CA TYR A 38 1.26 -18.59 10.89
C TYR A 38 2.26 -19.68 10.50
N THR A 39 3.52 -19.34 10.21
CA THR A 39 4.51 -20.33 9.77
C THR A 39 5.76 -20.41 10.63
N MET A 40 6.01 -19.41 11.49
CA MET A 40 7.20 -19.36 12.35
C MET A 40 6.83 -19.54 13.80
N LYS A 41 7.62 -20.34 14.54
CA LYS A 41 7.46 -20.51 15.98
C LYS A 41 8.26 -19.42 16.71
N LEU A 42 7.57 -18.38 17.16
CA LEU A 42 8.19 -17.20 17.78
C LEU A 42 7.49 -16.82 19.07
N THR A 43 8.26 -16.33 20.04
CA THR A 43 7.71 -15.73 21.26
C THR A 43 7.04 -14.39 20.95
N VAL A 44 6.18 -13.91 21.86
CA VAL A 44 5.55 -12.57 21.76
C VAL A 44 6.61 -11.49 21.64
N ALA A 45 7.72 -11.59 22.40
CA ALA A 45 8.81 -10.62 22.35
C ALA A 45 9.50 -10.60 20.98
N GLN A 46 9.78 -11.76 20.39
CA GLN A 46 10.37 -11.87 19.05
C GLN A 46 9.46 -11.28 17.97
N TYR A 47 8.16 -11.57 18.04
CA TYR A 47 7.18 -11.02 17.11
C TYR A 47 7.04 -9.50 17.24
N ALA A 48 7.03 -8.97 18.46
CA ALA A 48 7.02 -7.54 18.71
C ALA A 48 8.28 -6.83 18.17
N VAL A 49 9.46 -7.45 18.35
CA VAL A 49 10.72 -6.93 17.78
C VAL A 49 10.71 -6.97 16.26
N ILE A 50 10.17 -8.01 15.62
CA ILE A 50 9.99 -8.06 14.16
C ILE A 50 9.12 -6.90 13.69
N SER A 51 7.98 -6.64 14.35
CA SER A 51 7.12 -5.50 14.02
C SER A 51 7.83 -4.16 14.19
N ALA A 52 8.62 -4.01 15.25
CA ALA A 52 9.43 -2.81 15.46
C ALA A 52 10.50 -2.62 14.35
N ILE A 53 11.16 -3.70 13.92
CA ILE A 53 12.11 -3.68 12.79
C ILE A 53 11.41 -3.20 11.52
N MET A 54 10.20 -3.69 11.23
CA MET A 54 9.43 -3.25 10.05
C MET A 54 9.16 -1.74 10.09
N VAL A 55 8.76 -1.22 11.25
CA VAL A 55 8.56 0.24 11.46
C VAL A 55 9.85 1.01 11.19
N VAL A 56 10.97 0.59 11.78
CA VAL A 56 12.28 1.25 11.62
C VAL A 56 12.73 1.23 10.15
N CYS A 57 12.56 0.11 9.45
CA CYS A 57 12.92 0.01 8.03
C CYS A 57 12.05 0.91 7.14
N LEU A 58 10.75 1.04 7.43
CA LEU A 58 9.89 1.95 6.68
C LEU A 58 10.22 3.44 6.95
N LEU A 59 10.68 3.79 8.16
CA LEU A 59 11.24 5.11 8.44
C LEU A 59 12.56 5.33 7.70
N TRP A 60 13.39 4.28 7.58
CA TRP A 60 14.60 4.31 6.76
C TRP A 60 14.31 4.58 5.28
N ASP A 61 13.25 4.00 4.73
CA ASP A 61 12.84 4.21 3.34
C ASP A 61 12.58 5.68 3.01
N ALA A 62 12.10 6.47 3.99
CA ALA A 62 11.92 7.91 3.82
C ALA A 62 13.23 8.66 3.52
N ILE A 63 14.36 8.13 3.97
CA ILE A 63 15.71 8.67 3.71
C ILE A 63 16.29 8.02 2.45
N ASN A 64 16.11 6.71 2.31
CA ASN A 64 16.63 5.91 1.22
C ASN A 64 16.06 6.31 -0.15
N ASP A 65 14.77 6.65 -0.24
CA ASP A 65 14.13 7.04 -1.51
C ASP A 65 14.78 8.27 -2.15
N PRO A 66 14.91 9.42 -1.47
CA PRO A 66 15.61 10.57 -2.03
C PRO A 66 17.09 10.29 -2.35
N MET A 67 17.79 9.52 -1.51
CA MET A 67 19.17 9.13 -1.78
C MET A 67 19.28 8.34 -3.08
N MET A 68 18.40 7.37 -3.29
CA MET A 68 18.39 6.57 -4.50
C MET A 68 18.06 7.43 -5.74
N GLY A 69 17.16 8.40 -5.61
CA GLY A 69 16.88 9.39 -6.65
C GLY A 69 18.14 10.15 -7.08
N ILE A 70 18.92 10.64 -6.13
CA ILE A 70 20.18 11.34 -6.38
C ILE A 70 21.21 10.42 -7.05
N ILE A 71 21.32 9.17 -6.61
CA ILE A 71 22.23 8.19 -7.19
C ILE A 71 21.88 7.91 -8.66
N ILE A 72 20.59 7.70 -8.96
CA ILE A 72 20.10 7.47 -10.32
C ILE A 72 20.35 8.71 -11.20
N GLU A 73 20.08 9.90 -10.68
CA GLU A 73 20.28 11.15 -11.44
C GLU A 73 21.73 11.38 -11.82
N ASN A 74 22.66 11.02 -10.94
CA ASN A 74 24.11 11.18 -11.17
C ASN A 74 24.74 10.00 -11.91
N SER A 75 23.97 8.96 -12.22
CA SER A 75 24.48 7.77 -12.91
C SER A 75 24.58 7.99 -14.43
N HIS A 76 25.76 7.69 -15.01
CA HIS A 76 26.04 7.82 -16.43
C HIS A 76 26.37 6.47 -17.05
N LEU A 77 25.47 5.48 -16.86
CA LEU A 77 25.68 4.13 -17.32
C LEU A 77 25.42 3.99 -18.83
N LYS A 78 26.24 3.20 -19.53
CA LYS A 78 26.13 3.01 -21.00
C LYS A 78 24.78 2.44 -21.46
N ALA A 79 24.14 1.63 -20.62
CA ALA A 79 22.84 0.98 -20.91
C ALA A 79 21.60 1.88 -20.71
N GLY A 80 21.79 3.13 -20.29
CA GLY A 80 20.73 4.09 -19.99
C GLY A 80 20.78 4.60 -18.54
N LYS A 81 19.94 5.59 -18.23
CA LYS A 81 19.88 6.20 -16.89
C LYS A 81 19.12 5.32 -15.90
N PHE A 82 17.96 4.79 -16.29
CA PHE A 82 17.03 4.08 -15.42
C PHE A 82 17.10 2.56 -15.54
N LYS A 83 17.27 2.03 -16.76
CA LYS A 83 17.24 0.59 -17.03
C LYS A 83 18.21 -0.25 -16.21
N PRO A 84 19.49 0.15 -16.01
CA PRO A 84 20.41 -0.64 -15.20
C PRO A 84 19.93 -0.80 -13.75
N TRP A 85 19.34 0.25 -13.18
CA TRP A 85 18.82 0.25 -11.81
C TRP A 85 17.55 -0.60 -11.68
N ILE A 86 16.67 -0.57 -12.71
CA ILE A 86 15.51 -1.47 -12.80
C ILE A 86 15.98 -2.92 -12.84
N PHE A 87 16.97 -3.23 -13.69
CA PHE A 87 17.48 -4.59 -13.86
C PHE A 87 18.16 -5.13 -12.61
N ILE A 88 19.10 -4.38 -12.02
CA ILE A 88 19.80 -4.78 -10.81
C ILE A 88 18.81 -4.89 -9.65
N GLY A 89 17.92 -3.89 -9.50
CA GLY A 89 16.90 -3.86 -8.45
C GLY A 89 15.98 -5.06 -8.52
N VAL A 90 15.46 -5.44 -9.69
CA VAL A 90 14.56 -6.59 -9.81
C VAL A 90 15.23 -7.90 -9.48
N ILE A 91 16.47 -8.13 -9.93
CA ILE A 91 17.20 -9.37 -9.64
C ILE A 91 17.49 -9.50 -8.15
N LEU A 92 18.07 -8.46 -7.54
CA LEU A 92 18.41 -8.49 -6.11
C LEU A 92 17.17 -8.61 -5.24
N ASN A 93 16.11 -7.83 -5.54
CA ASN A 93 14.88 -7.86 -4.77
C ASN A 93 14.17 -9.22 -4.87
N SER A 94 14.13 -9.83 -6.05
CA SER A 94 13.56 -11.17 -6.25
C SER A 94 14.30 -12.23 -5.45
N LEU A 95 15.64 -12.19 -5.41
CA LEU A 95 16.44 -13.09 -4.59
C LEU A 95 16.12 -12.92 -3.09
N ILE A 96 16.02 -11.67 -2.62
CA ILE A 96 15.70 -11.38 -1.23
C ILE A 96 14.29 -11.85 -0.87
N ILE A 97 13.31 -11.66 -1.74
CA ILE A 97 11.94 -12.17 -1.54
C ILE A 97 11.98 -13.70 -1.39
N ILE A 98 12.64 -14.41 -2.29
CA ILE A 98 12.78 -15.87 -2.18
C ILE A 98 13.43 -16.24 -0.85
N CYS A 99 14.51 -15.56 -0.43
CA CYS A 99 15.17 -15.83 0.85
C CYS A 99 14.23 -15.59 2.04
N LEU A 100 13.49 -14.46 2.08
CA LEU A 100 12.59 -14.11 3.19
C LEU A 100 11.47 -15.14 3.41
N PHE A 101 11.00 -15.81 2.35
CA PHE A 101 9.93 -16.80 2.43
C PHE A 101 10.41 -18.25 2.44
N THR A 102 11.71 -18.51 2.26
CA THR A 102 12.25 -19.86 2.21
C THR A 102 13.22 -20.19 3.33
N VAL A 103 14.05 -19.22 3.75
CA VAL A 103 15.08 -19.41 4.80
C VAL A 103 14.43 -19.19 6.16
N ARG A 104 14.54 -20.18 7.05
CA ARG A 104 13.75 -20.25 8.29
C ARG A 104 14.61 -20.63 9.50
N PRO A 105 15.58 -19.80 9.92
CA PRO A 105 16.29 -20.01 11.16
C PRO A 105 15.34 -19.89 12.36
N GLU A 106 15.71 -20.45 13.49
CA GLU A 106 14.85 -20.46 14.69
C GLU A 106 15.12 -19.27 15.62
N GLY A 107 14.09 -18.89 16.36
CA GLY A 107 14.17 -17.95 17.47
C GLY A 107 14.77 -16.60 17.10
N TRP A 108 15.75 -16.13 17.88
CA TRP A 108 16.43 -14.85 17.63
C TRP A 108 17.28 -14.84 16.35
N GLY A 109 17.71 -16.01 15.87
CA GLY A 109 18.36 -16.14 14.57
C GLY A 109 17.44 -15.71 13.42
N PHE A 110 16.15 -16.04 13.50
CA PHE A 110 15.16 -15.56 12.55
C PHE A 110 14.96 -14.05 12.63
N VAL A 111 14.89 -13.47 13.84
CA VAL A 111 14.74 -12.03 14.03
C VAL A 111 15.88 -11.26 13.38
N ALA A 112 17.12 -11.71 13.57
CA ALA A 112 18.31 -11.10 12.96
C ALA A 112 18.30 -11.25 11.42
N PHE A 113 18.03 -12.45 10.92
CA PHE A 113 17.90 -12.74 9.49
C PHE A 113 16.82 -11.87 8.86
N PHE A 114 15.63 -11.79 9.48
CA PHE A 114 14.53 -10.98 9.04
C PHE A 114 14.89 -9.49 8.98
N GLY A 115 15.55 -8.97 10.03
CA GLY A 115 15.93 -7.55 10.08
C GLY A 115 16.83 -7.14 8.91
N VAL A 116 17.87 -7.95 8.64
CA VAL A 116 18.76 -7.72 7.49
C VAL A 116 18.01 -7.91 6.16
N GLY A 117 17.23 -8.99 6.03
CA GLY A 117 16.51 -9.31 4.81
C GLY A 117 15.44 -8.25 4.47
N TYR A 118 14.69 -7.77 5.48
CA TYR A 118 13.65 -6.77 5.27
C TYR A 118 14.23 -5.39 4.91
N LEU A 119 15.35 -5.00 5.55
CA LEU A 119 16.09 -3.79 5.18
C LEU A 119 16.60 -3.86 3.73
N LEU A 120 17.23 -4.96 3.35
CA LEU A 120 17.72 -5.16 1.98
C LEU A 120 16.59 -5.23 0.96
N TRP A 121 15.44 -5.81 1.33
CA TRP A 121 14.24 -5.79 0.51
C TRP A 121 13.78 -4.36 0.22
N GLY A 122 13.65 -3.51 1.24
CA GLY A 122 13.28 -2.11 1.08
C GLY A 122 14.25 -1.37 0.16
N MET A 123 15.56 -1.47 0.41
CA MET A 123 16.59 -0.79 -0.39
C MET A 123 16.58 -1.23 -1.86
N THR A 124 16.46 -2.52 -2.14
CA THR A 124 16.46 -3.03 -3.52
C THR A 124 15.13 -2.78 -4.23
N TYR A 125 14.02 -2.77 -3.48
CA TYR A 125 12.72 -2.35 -4.01
C TYR A 125 12.74 -0.87 -4.41
N THR A 126 13.23 0.01 -3.53
CA THR A 126 13.41 1.44 -3.81
C THR A 126 14.27 1.67 -5.06
N MET A 127 15.35 0.90 -5.22
CA MET A 127 16.21 0.96 -6.41
C MET A 127 15.41 0.73 -7.71
N ASN A 128 14.54 -0.28 -7.72
CA ASN A 128 13.68 -0.58 -8.86
C ASN A 128 12.57 0.46 -9.02
N ASP A 129 11.87 0.80 -7.94
CA ASP A 129 10.67 1.64 -7.95
C ASP A 129 10.98 3.08 -8.38
N ILE A 130 12.00 3.70 -7.78
CA ILE A 130 12.41 5.08 -8.13
C ILE A 130 12.90 5.15 -9.58
N ALA A 131 13.66 4.16 -10.05
CA ALA A 131 14.09 4.13 -11.44
C ALA A 131 12.91 3.93 -12.40
N TYR A 132 11.95 3.09 -12.06
CA TYR A 132 10.78 2.81 -12.87
C TYR A 132 9.87 4.05 -13.01
N TRP A 133 9.52 4.71 -11.90
CA TRP A 133 8.74 5.94 -11.93
C TRP A 133 9.50 7.13 -12.54
N GLY A 134 10.80 7.21 -12.27
CA GLY A 134 11.69 8.23 -12.86
C GLY A 134 11.82 8.12 -14.38
N MET A 135 11.62 6.93 -14.95
CA MET A 135 11.63 6.70 -16.39
C MET A 135 10.42 7.36 -17.08
N LEU A 136 9.25 7.43 -16.47
CA LEU A 136 8.00 7.90 -17.06
C LEU A 136 8.12 9.30 -17.72
N PRO A 137 8.66 10.34 -17.07
CA PRO A 137 8.84 11.65 -17.70
C PRO A 137 9.82 11.64 -18.87
N SER A 138 10.75 10.67 -18.90
CA SER A 138 11.74 10.56 -19.99
C SER A 138 11.17 9.94 -21.27
N LEU A 139 10.02 9.24 -21.18
CA LEU A 139 9.40 8.58 -22.32
C LEU A 139 8.71 9.57 -23.26
N THR A 140 7.92 10.49 -22.69
CA THR A 140 7.14 11.45 -23.47
C THR A 140 7.05 12.82 -22.81
N SER A 141 6.99 13.86 -23.63
CA SER A 141 6.66 15.24 -23.22
C SER A 141 5.21 15.60 -23.48
N ASP A 142 4.48 14.76 -24.22
CA ASP A 142 3.08 14.98 -24.49
C ASP A 142 2.23 14.65 -23.27
N PRO A 143 1.46 15.62 -22.72
CA PRO A 143 0.61 15.40 -21.56
C PRO A 143 -0.45 14.30 -21.77
N GLY A 144 -1.02 14.23 -23.00
CA GLY A 144 -2.02 13.23 -23.33
C GLY A 144 -1.45 11.80 -23.30
N GLU A 145 -0.27 11.59 -23.88
CA GLU A 145 0.42 10.30 -23.82
C GLU A 145 0.84 9.94 -22.39
N ARG A 146 1.28 10.93 -21.60
CA ARG A 146 1.65 10.70 -20.21
C ARG A 146 0.45 10.27 -19.37
N ASN A 147 -0.69 10.94 -19.51
CA ASN A 147 -1.92 10.59 -18.82
C ASN A 147 -2.37 9.17 -19.20
N TRP A 148 -2.31 8.84 -20.49
CA TRP A 148 -2.62 7.48 -20.94
C TRP A 148 -1.70 6.43 -20.29
N LEU A 149 -0.38 6.68 -20.25
CA LEU A 149 0.58 5.78 -19.62
C LEU A 149 0.28 5.58 -18.14
N VAL A 150 0.03 6.65 -17.38
CA VAL A 150 -0.30 6.58 -15.94
C VAL A 150 -1.59 5.79 -15.70
N THR A 151 -2.62 6.04 -16.52
CA THR A 151 -3.92 5.34 -16.38
C THR A 151 -3.78 3.85 -16.67
N VAL A 152 -3.17 3.49 -17.79
CA VAL A 152 -3.01 2.07 -18.18
C VAL A 152 -2.06 1.36 -17.22
N GLN A 153 -0.97 2.01 -16.81
CA GLN A 153 -0.08 1.48 -15.78
C GLN A 153 -0.82 1.23 -14.47
N GLY A 154 -1.71 2.14 -14.05
CA GLY A 154 -2.55 1.97 -12.86
C GLY A 154 -3.41 0.72 -12.91
N ILE A 155 -3.98 0.40 -14.08
CA ILE A 155 -4.73 -0.87 -14.28
C ILE A 155 -3.81 -2.08 -14.05
N PHE A 156 -2.59 -2.08 -14.60
CA PHE A 156 -1.64 -3.17 -14.42
C PHE A 156 -1.12 -3.29 -12.98
N ILE A 157 -0.97 -2.19 -12.26
CA ILE A 157 -0.70 -2.15 -10.82
C ILE A 157 -1.82 -2.88 -10.06
N CYS A 158 -3.07 -2.52 -10.31
CA CYS A 158 -4.23 -3.17 -9.68
C CYS A 158 -4.27 -4.68 -9.99
N ILE A 159 -4.04 -5.08 -11.25
CA ILE A 159 -3.98 -6.51 -11.62
C ILE A 159 -2.91 -7.22 -10.80
N GLY A 160 -1.71 -6.64 -10.66
CA GLY A 160 -0.63 -7.20 -9.85
C GLY A 160 -1.02 -7.36 -8.38
N GLN A 161 -1.46 -6.30 -7.74
CA GLN A 161 -1.82 -6.30 -6.32
C GLN A 161 -3.00 -7.23 -6.01
N PHE A 162 -4.08 -7.13 -6.77
CA PHE A 162 -5.29 -7.93 -6.52
C PHE A 162 -5.11 -9.40 -6.86
N SER A 163 -4.24 -9.77 -7.81
CA SER A 163 -3.92 -11.17 -8.07
C SER A 163 -3.29 -11.84 -6.85
N VAL A 164 -2.39 -11.16 -6.13
CA VAL A 164 -1.77 -11.69 -4.92
C VAL A 164 -2.74 -11.61 -3.73
N ALA A 165 -3.36 -10.45 -3.51
CA ALA A 165 -4.25 -10.23 -2.38
C ALA A 165 -5.49 -11.15 -2.40
N GLY A 166 -5.99 -11.48 -3.58
CA GLY A 166 -7.13 -12.38 -3.73
C GLY A 166 -6.72 -13.86 -3.70
N LEU A 167 -5.76 -14.29 -4.53
CA LEU A 167 -5.49 -15.71 -4.73
C LEU A 167 -4.69 -16.36 -3.60
N LEU A 168 -3.75 -15.64 -2.98
CA LEU A 168 -2.85 -16.22 -2.00
C LEU A 168 -3.58 -16.72 -0.74
N PRO A 169 -4.54 -15.99 -0.13
CA PRO A 169 -5.22 -16.43 1.07
C PRO A 169 -5.94 -17.77 0.95
N ASP A 170 -6.49 -18.07 -0.22
CA ASP A 170 -7.20 -19.34 -0.48
C ASP A 170 -6.26 -20.55 -0.53
N MET A 171 -4.99 -20.33 -0.82
CA MET A 171 -3.97 -21.38 -0.97
C MET A 171 -3.24 -21.72 0.34
N VAL A 172 -3.38 -20.90 1.37
CA VAL A 172 -2.53 -20.94 2.56
C VAL A 172 -2.98 -22.00 3.58
N ALA A 173 -4.28 -22.14 3.82
CA ALA A 173 -4.81 -22.98 4.89
C ALA A 173 -4.39 -24.45 4.75
N GLY A 174 -3.72 -24.99 5.78
CA GLY A 174 -3.24 -26.37 5.84
C GLY A 174 -1.97 -26.65 5.03
N ASN A 175 -1.41 -25.64 4.35
CA ASN A 175 -0.19 -25.75 3.55
C ASN A 175 0.57 -24.42 3.49
N ALA A 176 0.53 -23.66 4.56
CA ALA A 176 1.01 -22.28 4.57
C ALA A 176 2.48 -22.14 4.14
N ILE A 177 3.36 -23.00 4.64
CA ILE A 177 4.80 -22.92 4.34
C ILE A 177 5.06 -23.11 2.84
N MET A 178 4.45 -24.15 2.24
CA MET A 178 4.65 -24.44 0.83
C MET A 178 3.94 -23.39 -0.04
N ALA A 179 2.74 -22.95 0.34
CA ALA A 179 1.99 -21.94 -0.39
C ALA A 179 2.75 -20.61 -0.47
N TYR A 180 3.22 -20.09 0.65
CA TYR A 180 4.01 -18.85 0.67
C TYR A 180 5.35 -18.99 -0.06
N ARG A 181 6.05 -20.12 0.13
CA ARG A 181 7.30 -20.41 -0.59
C ARG A 181 7.08 -20.43 -2.10
N THR A 182 6.07 -21.16 -2.57
CA THR A 182 5.73 -21.27 -3.99
C THR A 182 5.32 -19.92 -4.56
N ALA A 183 4.44 -19.19 -3.84
CA ALA A 183 4.04 -17.85 -4.22
C ALA A 183 5.23 -16.90 -4.34
N ALA A 184 6.15 -16.90 -3.37
CA ALA A 184 7.35 -16.07 -3.41
C ALA A 184 8.23 -16.37 -4.64
N ILE A 185 8.43 -17.66 -4.96
CA ILE A 185 9.20 -18.08 -6.14
C ILE A 185 8.50 -17.63 -7.42
N VAL A 186 7.19 -17.94 -7.58
CA VAL A 186 6.42 -17.60 -8.78
C VAL A 186 6.37 -16.07 -8.97
N ILE A 187 6.09 -15.33 -7.90
CA ILE A 187 6.03 -13.86 -7.94
C ILE A 187 7.40 -13.27 -8.27
N ALA A 188 8.49 -13.81 -7.73
CA ALA A 188 9.85 -13.37 -8.06
C ALA A 188 10.14 -13.57 -9.57
N PHE A 189 9.79 -14.71 -10.15
CA PHE A 189 9.93 -14.94 -11.59
C PHE A 189 9.01 -14.01 -12.41
N CYS A 190 7.77 -13.79 -11.99
CA CYS A 190 6.88 -12.82 -12.62
C CYS A 190 7.47 -11.41 -12.56
N PHE A 191 8.01 -11.00 -11.41
CA PHE A 191 8.63 -9.70 -11.23
C PHE A 191 9.80 -9.51 -12.19
N ILE A 192 10.70 -10.49 -12.26
CA ILE A 192 11.81 -10.48 -13.23
C ILE A 192 11.26 -10.40 -14.66
N GLY A 193 10.35 -11.30 -15.05
CA GLY A 193 9.82 -11.39 -16.42
C GLY A 193 9.14 -10.10 -16.87
N PHE A 194 8.24 -9.53 -16.06
CA PHE A 194 7.56 -8.29 -16.39
C PHE A 194 8.50 -7.08 -16.43
N GLN A 195 9.47 -7.00 -15.52
CA GLN A 195 10.45 -5.90 -15.53
C GLN A 195 11.46 -6.02 -16.68
N LEU A 196 11.79 -7.23 -17.12
CA LEU A 196 12.60 -7.43 -18.32
C LEU A 196 11.89 -6.92 -19.58
N LEU A 197 10.53 -7.03 -19.66
CA LEU A 197 9.79 -6.38 -20.73
C LEU A 197 10.04 -4.86 -20.74
N THR A 198 10.05 -4.22 -19.56
CA THR A 198 10.38 -2.79 -19.46
C THR A 198 11.82 -2.52 -19.90
N VAL A 199 12.79 -3.26 -19.39
CA VAL A 199 14.23 -3.04 -19.68
C VAL A 199 14.52 -3.17 -21.17
N PHE A 200 14.00 -4.20 -21.83
CA PHE A 200 14.27 -4.49 -23.24
C PHE A 200 13.27 -3.86 -24.23
N GLY A 201 12.04 -3.60 -23.79
CA GLY A 201 10.98 -3.05 -24.65
C GLY A 201 10.94 -1.53 -24.73
N VAL A 202 11.40 -0.85 -23.68
CA VAL A 202 11.39 0.61 -23.62
C VAL A 202 12.66 1.19 -24.24
N LYS A 203 12.55 2.28 -24.97
CA LYS A 203 13.70 3.10 -25.43
C LYS A 203 13.75 4.40 -24.64
N GLU A 204 14.75 4.56 -23.78
CA GLU A 204 15.00 5.82 -23.08
C GLU A 204 15.43 6.92 -24.05
N LYS A 205 14.80 8.09 -23.99
CA LYS A 205 15.24 9.27 -24.72
C LYS A 205 16.25 10.01 -23.85
N LYS A 206 17.46 10.27 -24.37
CA LYS A 206 18.43 11.16 -23.71
C LYS A 206 17.85 12.56 -23.67
N ARG A 207 17.54 13.08 -22.52
CA ARG A 207 17.18 14.48 -22.33
C ARG A 207 18.32 15.20 -21.61
N PRO A 208 18.71 16.40 -22.06
CA PRO A 208 19.56 17.26 -21.27
C PRO A 208 18.75 17.74 -20.07
N GLU A 209 19.09 17.29 -18.87
CA GLU A 209 18.45 17.76 -17.64
C GLU A 209 19.37 18.70 -16.88
N LYS A 210 18.87 19.92 -16.68
CA LYS A 210 19.24 20.79 -15.57
C LYS A 210 17.99 21.00 -14.72
N LYS A 211 17.63 20.04 -13.89
CA LYS A 211 16.78 20.30 -12.72
C LYS A 211 17.66 20.36 -11.49
N ARG A 212 17.58 21.49 -10.79
CA ARG A 212 18.22 21.67 -9.47
C ARG A 212 17.61 20.60 -8.55
N THR A 213 18.39 19.62 -8.13
CA THR A 213 17.99 18.65 -7.13
C THR A 213 17.86 19.38 -5.81
N LEU A 214 16.64 19.43 -5.28
CA LEU A 214 16.39 19.97 -3.94
C LEU A 214 17.04 19.04 -2.91
N SER A 215 17.74 19.61 -1.93
CA SER A 215 18.27 18.83 -0.82
C SER A 215 17.14 18.39 0.11
N LEU A 216 17.33 17.33 0.90
CA LEU A 216 16.36 16.91 1.92
C LEU A 216 16.01 18.04 2.89
N LYS A 217 16.99 18.88 3.22
CA LYS A 217 16.80 20.06 4.08
C LYS A 217 15.89 21.10 3.42
N ASP A 218 16.04 21.33 2.12
CA ASP A 218 15.20 22.26 1.37
C ASP A 218 13.76 21.72 1.29
N MET A 219 13.59 20.42 1.02
CA MET A 219 12.27 19.77 1.00
C MET A 219 11.55 19.89 2.36
N PHE A 220 12.26 19.64 3.46
CA PHE A 220 11.70 19.76 4.80
C PHE A 220 11.35 21.21 5.13
N HIS A 221 12.19 22.18 4.73
CA HIS A 221 11.92 23.60 4.94
C HIS A 221 10.67 24.06 4.16
N ILE A 222 10.53 23.66 2.89
CA ILE A 222 9.37 23.97 2.07
C ILE A 222 8.09 23.33 2.64
N PHE A 223 8.18 22.10 3.12
CA PHE A 223 7.07 21.44 3.79
C PHE A 223 6.61 22.23 5.02
N LEU A 224 7.54 22.64 5.89
CA LEU A 224 7.22 23.35 7.13
C LEU A 224 6.71 24.78 6.92
N ARG A 225 7.08 25.46 5.84
CA ARG A 225 6.61 26.83 5.57
C ARG A 225 5.18 26.88 5.03
N ASN A 226 4.69 25.80 4.39
CA ASN A 226 3.35 25.73 3.81
C ASN A 226 2.38 25.08 4.80
N ASP A 227 1.64 25.92 5.54
CA ASP A 227 0.70 25.48 6.56
C ASP A 227 -0.42 24.58 6.02
N GLN A 228 -0.88 24.82 4.78
CA GLN A 228 -1.92 23.99 4.16
C GLN A 228 -1.38 22.62 3.72
N LEU A 229 -0.13 22.56 3.30
CA LEU A 229 0.56 21.30 2.98
C LEU A 229 0.76 20.44 4.24
N ILE A 230 1.09 21.06 5.38
CA ILE A 230 1.18 20.33 6.67
C ILE A 230 -0.20 19.76 7.06
N VAL A 231 -1.25 20.57 6.98
CA VAL A 231 -2.60 20.14 7.34
C VAL A 231 -3.04 18.93 6.50
N ILE A 232 -2.91 19.04 5.18
CA ILE A 232 -3.35 17.94 4.30
C ILE A 232 -2.39 16.75 4.36
N GLY A 233 -1.10 16.95 4.59
CA GLY A 233 -0.11 15.88 4.77
C GLY A 233 -0.39 15.02 6.01
N ILE A 234 -0.71 15.66 7.14
CA ILE A 234 -1.13 14.94 8.36
C ILE A 234 -2.48 14.25 8.14
N ALA A 235 -3.42 14.89 7.47
CA ALA A 235 -4.70 14.26 7.14
C ALA A 235 -4.52 13.04 6.21
N CYS A 236 -3.60 13.10 5.24
CA CYS A 236 -3.21 11.96 4.41
C CYS A 236 -2.68 10.80 5.26
N LEU A 237 -1.77 11.08 6.20
CA LEU A 237 -1.23 10.08 7.10
C LEU A 237 -2.34 9.39 7.91
N LEU A 238 -3.19 10.18 8.55
CA LEU A 238 -4.30 9.67 9.37
C LEU A 238 -5.30 8.86 8.55
N PHE A 239 -5.64 9.34 7.35
CA PHE A 239 -6.52 8.61 6.45
C PHE A 239 -5.92 7.27 6.02
N GLN A 240 -4.65 7.26 5.62
CA GLN A 240 -3.98 6.03 5.15
C GLN A 240 -3.88 4.96 6.24
N ILE A 241 -3.65 5.35 7.51
CA ILE A 241 -3.72 4.43 8.66
C ILE A 241 -5.09 3.76 8.74
N GLY A 242 -6.19 4.51 8.59
CA GLY A 242 -7.53 3.92 8.62
C GLY A 242 -7.89 3.10 7.38
N ASN A 243 -7.29 3.43 6.24
CA ASN A 243 -7.57 2.75 4.98
C ASN A 243 -6.84 1.40 4.84
N GLY A 244 -5.62 1.28 5.38
CA GLY A 244 -4.79 0.07 5.21
C GLY A 244 -5.13 -1.06 6.18
N LEU A 245 -5.56 -0.72 7.38
CA LEU A 245 -5.66 -1.66 8.50
C LEU A 245 -6.59 -2.85 8.24
N LEU A 246 -7.80 -2.60 7.69
CA LEU A 246 -8.80 -3.65 7.46
C LEU A 246 -8.29 -4.74 6.51
N ILE A 247 -7.50 -4.37 5.52
CA ILE A 247 -6.92 -5.31 4.55
C ILE A 247 -5.80 -6.11 5.18
N MET A 248 -4.92 -5.48 5.95
CA MET A 248 -3.78 -6.14 6.60
C MET A 248 -4.21 -7.19 7.64
N ILE A 249 -5.24 -6.89 8.43
CA ILE A 249 -5.72 -7.79 9.49
C ILE A 249 -6.87 -8.70 9.02
N GLY A 250 -7.41 -8.47 7.82
CA GLY A 250 -8.59 -9.16 7.31
C GLY A 250 -8.50 -10.68 7.35
N MET A 251 -7.34 -11.25 7.03
CA MET A 251 -7.12 -12.70 7.09
C MET A 251 -7.33 -13.24 8.51
N ASN A 252 -6.80 -12.57 9.54
CA ASN A 252 -7.03 -12.93 10.93
C ASN A 252 -8.51 -12.82 11.30
N PHE A 253 -9.20 -11.76 10.88
CA PHE A 253 -10.63 -11.60 11.12
C PHE A 253 -11.44 -12.76 10.55
N PHE A 254 -11.25 -13.12 9.29
CA PHE A 254 -12.02 -14.19 8.66
C PHE A 254 -11.69 -15.56 9.26
N TYR A 255 -10.44 -15.84 9.61
CA TYR A 255 -10.05 -17.07 10.28
C TYR A 255 -10.73 -17.21 11.65
N PHE A 256 -10.68 -16.20 12.50
CA PHE A 256 -11.21 -16.27 13.85
C PHE A 256 -12.72 -16.14 13.91
N GLU A 257 -13.37 -15.58 12.90
CA GLU A 257 -14.82 -15.48 12.84
C GLU A 257 -15.46 -16.68 12.14
N PHE A 258 -14.90 -17.15 11.03
CA PHE A 258 -15.56 -18.14 10.18
C PHE A 258 -14.86 -19.50 10.15
N GLY A 259 -13.64 -19.61 10.64
CA GLY A 259 -12.82 -20.80 10.67
C GLY A 259 -11.65 -20.75 9.70
N TYR A 260 -10.65 -21.59 9.99
CA TYR A 260 -9.42 -21.68 9.20
C TYR A 260 -9.67 -22.27 7.81
N SER A 261 -10.60 -23.22 7.74
CA SER A 261 -10.97 -23.95 6.52
C SER A 261 -11.55 -23.06 5.41
N VAL A 262 -12.32 -22.03 5.78
CA VAL A 262 -13.06 -21.19 4.81
C VAL A 262 -12.57 -19.76 4.79
N GLY A 263 -11.80 -19.34 5.78
CA GLY A 263 -11.38 -17.94 5.94
C GLY A 263 -10.59 -17.40 4.75
N GLY A 264 -9.75 -18.22 4.11
CA GLY A 264 -8.98 -17.82 2.94
C GLY A 264 -9.87 -17.44 1.75
N SER A 265 -10.85 -18.28 1.40
CA SER A 265 -11.80 -17.99 0.32
C SER A 265 -12.69 -16.78 0.63
N LEU A 266 -13.00 -16.55 1.91
CA LEU A 266 -13.75 -15.35 2.31
C LEU A 266 -12.93 -14.07 2.14
N VAL A 267 -11.63 -14.10 2.44
CA VAL A 267 -10.69 -13.00 2.14
C VAL A 267 -10.66 -12.71 0.64
N PHE A 268 -10.66 -13.74 -0.21
CA PHE A 268 -10.73 -13.56 -1.68
C PHE A 268 -11.93 -12.73 -2.09
N TRP A 269 -13.15 -13.11 -1.70
CA TRP A 269 -14.36 -12.37 -2.04
C TRP A 269 -14.38 -10.96 -1.45
N PHE A 270 -13.89 -10.80 -0.23
CA PHE A 270 -13.79 -9.48 0.40
C PHE A 270 -12.79 -8.56 -0.33
N THR A 271 -11.69 -9.12 -0.83
CA THR A 271 -10.71 -8.40 -1.65
C THR A 271 -11.30 -7.97 -2.99
N ILE A 272 -12.19 -8.79 -3.59
CA ILE A 272 -12.93 -8.38 -4.79
C ILE A 272 -13.81 -7.16 -4.49
N MET A 273 -14.51 -7.15 -3.35
CA MET A 273 -15.33 -6.00 -2.95
C MET A 273 -14.47 -4.75 -2.69
N TYR A 274 -13.27 -4.92 -2.15
CA TYR A 274 -12.29 -3.84 -2.04
C TYR A 274 -11.93 -3.25 -3.41
N GLY A 275 -11.53 -4.10 -4.35
CA GLY A 275 -11.18 -3.67 -5.70
C GLY A 275 -12.34 -2.99 -6.43
N LEU A 276 -13.53 -3.58 -6.40
CA LEU A 276 -14.72 -3.01 -7.02
C LEU A 276 -15.13 -1.68 -6.38
N GLY A 277 -15.15 -1.61 -5.06
CA GLY A 277 -15.51 -0.38 -4.34
C GLY A 277 -14.57 0.78 -4.68
N THR A 278 -13.27 0.53 -4.65
CA THR A 278 -12.24 1.53 -4.98
C THR A 278 -12.33 1.96 -6.45
N LEU A 279 -12.37 1.00 -7.39
CA LEU A 279 -12.42 1.30 -8.83
C LEU A 279 -13.68 2.07 -9.23
N ILE A 280 -14.85 1.67 -8.72
CA ILE A 280 -16.11 2.38 -9.02
C ILE A 280 -16.09 3.78 -8.42
N SER A 281 -15.54 3.94 -7.22
CA SER A 281 -15.38 5.25 -6.59
C SER A 281 -14.49 6.18 -7.41
N GLU A 282 -13.32 5.69 -7.83
CA GLU A 282 -12.37 6.46 -8.66
C GLU A 282 -12.97 6.81 -10.03
N ALA A 283 -13.63 5.86 -10.69
CA ALA A 283 -14.28 6.08 -11.98
C ALA A 283 -15.44 7.09 -11.90
N SER A 284 -16.18 7.08 -10.78
CA SER A 284 -17.31 8.00 -10.56
C SER A 284 -16.89 9.37 -10.03
N PHE A 285 -15.63 9.55 -9.63
CA PHE A 285 -15.16 10.77 -8.95
C PHE A 285 -15.31 12.03 -9.81
N ALA A 286 -15.07 11.97 -11.11
CA ALA A 286 -15.25 13.09 -12.01
C ALA A 286 -16.71 13.57 -12.03
N TRP A 287 -17.67 12.65 -12.01
CA TRP A 287 -19.09 12.96 -11.91
C TRP A 287 -19.47 13.49 -10.52
N LEU A 288 -18.95 12.90 -9.45
CA LEU A 288 -19.18 13.38 -8.08
C LEU A 288 -18.67 14.81 -7.89
N SER A 289 -17.44 15.09 -8.32
CA SER A 289 -16.82 16.41 -8.19
C SER A 289 -17.47 17.50 -9.06
N SER A 290 -18.19 17.13 -10.12
CA SER A 290 -18.97 18.08 -10.93
C SER A 290 -20.29 18.50 -10.28
N LYS A 291 -20.83 17.70 -9.35
CA LYS A 291 -22.14 17.95 -8.69
C LYS A 291 -22.01 18.41 -7.25
N PHE A 292 -20.96 17.99 -6.55
CA PHE A 292 -20.79 18.22 -5.12
C PHE A 292 -19.47 18.91 -4.85
N THR A 293 -19.45 19.75 -3.83
CA THR A 293 -18.20 20.37 -3.35
C THR A 293 -17.33 19.34 -2.67
N ARG A 294 -16.01 19.57 -2.67
CA ARG A 294 -15.02 18.72 -1.97
C ARG A 294 -15.42 18.48 -0.51
N ASN A 295 -15.91 19.53 0.14
CA ASN A 295 -16.37 19.45 1.53
C ASN A 295 -17.60 18.54 1.70
N GLN A 296 -18.55 18.55 0.76
CA GLN A 296 -19.70 17.65 0.78
C GLN A 296 -19.27 16.20 0.54
N ILE A 297 -18.40 15.96 -0.45
CA ILE A 297 -17.89 14.61 -0.77
C ILE A 297 -17.16 14.02 0.43
N ILE A 298 -16.22 14.75 1.04
CA ILE A 298 -15.44 14.24 2.16
C ILE A 298 -16.29 14.00 3.41
N THR A 299 -17.31 14.85 3.64
CA THR A 299 -18.26 14.68 4.75
C THR A 299 -19.11 13.43 4.55
N ALA A 300 -19.72 13.26 3.36
CA ALA A 300 -20.52 12.09 3.04
C ALA A 300 -19.68 10.80 3.10
N ALA A 301 -18.47 10.82 2.53
CA ALA A 301 -17.53 9.71 2.57
C ALA A 301 -17.17 9.31 4.02
N THR A 302 -16.90 10.28 4.89
CA THR A 302 -16.62 10.01 6.30
C THR A 302 -17.82 9.39 7.01
N ILE A 303 -19.00 9.93 6.83
CA ILE A 303 -20.23 9.41 7.46
C ILE A 303 -20.49 7.97 6.99
N ILE A 304 -20.43 7.70 5.69
CA ILE A 304 -20.64 6.35 5.14
C ILE A 304 -19.58 5.37 5.65
N THR A 305 -18.32 5.80 5.70
CA THR A 305 -17.22 4.98 6.26
C THR A 305 -17.49 4.63 7.72
N VAL A 306 -17.83 5.61 8.56
CA VAL A 306 -18.11 5.37 9.99
C VAL A 306 -19.33 4.46 10.17
N ILE A 307 -20.42 4.69 9.46
CA ILE A 307 -21.59 3.83 9.48
C ILE A 307 -21.21 2.41 9.01
N GLY A 308 -20.43 2.29 7.94
CA GLY A 308 -19.95 1.00 7.43
C GLY A 308 -19.17 0.22 8.48
N TYR A 309 -18.24 0.86 9.19
CA TYR A 309 -17.50 0.21 10.28
C TYR A 309 -18.38 -0.14 11.48
N MET A 310 -19.38 0.67 11.82
CA MET A 310 -20.34 0.34 12.88
C MET A 310 -21.21 -0.85 12.49
N LEU A 311 -21.64 -0.93 11.23
CA LEU A 311 -22.35 -2.08 10.69
C LEU A 311 -21.44 -3.34 10.68
N PHE A 312 -20.15 -3.20 10.28
CA PHE A 312 -19.17 -4.27 10.32
C PHE A 312 -18.98 -4.82 11.75
N MET A 313 -18.94 -3.93 12.76
CA MET A 313 -18.89 -4.31 14.16
C MET A 313 -20.13 -5.11 14.59
N SER A 314 -21.31 -4.78 14.08
CA SER A 314 -22.60 -5.36 14.49
C SER A 314 -22.88 -6.75 13.90
N VAL A 315 -22.20 -7.14 12.80
CA VAL A 315 -22.39 -8.44 12.14
C VAL A 315 -21.97 -9.58 13.07
N GLY A 316 -22.89 -10.51 13.33
CA GLY A 316 -22.66 -11.63 14.26
C GLY A 316 -22.91 -11.33 15.74
N TYR A 317 -23.16 -10.07 16.12
CA TYR A 317 -23.61 -9.66 17.46
C TYR A 317 -25.08 -9.20 17.45
N ILE A 318 -25.42 -8.26 16.58
CA ILE A 318 -26.77 -7.70 16.45
C ILE A 318 -27.38 -8.14 15.10
N LEU A 319 -26.58 -8.07 14.03
CA LEU A 319 -26.96 -8.52 12.70
C LEU A 319 -26.58 -9.99 12.49
N PRO A 320 -27.26 -10.71 11.58
CA PRO A 320 -26.90 -12.09 11.26
C PRO A 320 -25.44 -12.20 10.83
N LYS A 321 -24.77 -13.30 11.23
CA LYS A 321 -23.44 -13.63 10.78
C LYS A 321 -23.46 -14.10 9.33
N SER A 322 -23.37 -13.14 8.40
CA SER A 322 -23.50 -13.37 6.95
C SER A 322 -22.31 -12.82 6.20
N VAL A 323 -21.68 -13.67 5.38
CA VAL A 323 -20.59 -13.30 4.48
C VAL A 323 -21.06 -12.30 3.41
N VAL A 324 -22.28 -12.48 2.90
CA VAL A 324 -22.86 -11.56 1.90
C VAL A 324 -23.00 -10.16 2.50
N LEU A 325 -23.49 -10.08 3.74
CA LEU A 325 -23.65 -8.80 4.44
C LEU A 325 -22.29 -8.14 4.68
N LEU A 326 -21.26 -8.89 5.09
CA LEU A 326 -19.91 -8.36 5.25
C LEU A 326 -19.32 -7.84 3.93
N ASN A 327 -19.55 -8.53 2.82
CA ASN A 327 -19.12 -8.09 1.50
C ASN A 327 -19.80 -6.80 1.05
N ILE A 328 -21.10 -6.65 1.29
CA ILE A 328 -21.85 -5.41 0.99
C ILE A 328 -21.33 -4.26 1.85
N ILE A 329 -21.14 -4.50 3.15
CA ILE A 329 -20.59 -3.49 4.07
C ILE A 329 -19.16 -3.12 3.66
N GLY A 330 -18.33 -4.11 3.32
CA GLY A 330 -16.98 -3.89 2.82
C GLY A 330 -16.96 -3.03 1.57
N PHE A 331 -17.82 -3.33 0.59
CA PHE A 331 -17.95 -2.50 -0.61
C PHE A 331 -18.29 -1.04 -0.29
N LEU A 332 -19.24 -0.80 0.63
CA LEU A 332 -19.62 0.57 1.05
C LEU A 332 -18.46 1.30 1.73
N ILE A 333 -17.71 0.61 2.61
CA ILE A 333 -16.52 1.16 3.26
C ILE A 333 -15.48 1.56 2.21
N PHE A 334 -15.13 0.66 1.30
CA PHE A 334 -14.07 0.89 0.32
C PHE A 334 -14.46 1.91 -0.75
N PHE A 335 -15.73 1.91 -1.17
CA PHE A 335 -16.25 2.94 -2.07
C PHE A 335 -16.14 4.34 -1.44
N SER A 336 -16.57 4.49 -0.20
CA SER A 336 -16.50 5.78 0.50
C SER A 336 -15.06 6.21 0.79
N GLN A 337 -14.19 5.28 1.17
CA GLN A 337 -12.75 5.56 1.34
C GLN A 337 -12.08 5.97 0.02
N GLY A 338 -12.45 5.37 -1.10
CA GLY A 338 -12.00 5.77 -2.43
C GLY A 338 -12.37 7.23 -2.75
N ALA A 339 -13.62 7.63 -2.50
CA ALA A 339 -14.06 9.01 -2.70
C ALA A 339 -13.35 10.02 -1.77
N PHE A 340 -13.10 9.62 -0.51
CA PHE A 340 -12.31 10.41 0.43
C PHE A 340 -10.87 10.59 -0.09
N ASN A 341 -10.22 9.50 -0.50
CA ASN A 341 -8.85 9.51 -1.02
C ASN A 341 -8.70 10.43 -2.24
N MET A 342 -9.61 10.31 -3.22
CA MET A 342 -9.59 11.15 -4.41
C MET A 342 -9.78 12.62 -4.08
N THR A 343 -10.71 12.96 -3.19
CA THR A 343 -10.91 14.34 -2.74
C THR A 343 -9.65 14.88 -2.07
N MET A 344 -9.03 14.09 -1.21
CA MET A 344 -7.81 14.47 -0.51
C MET A 344 -6.61 14.67 -1.46
N ILE A 345 -6.49 13.87 -2.53
CA ILE A 345 -5.48 14.05 -3.57
C ILE A 345 -5.68 15.40 -4.28
N VAL A 346 -6.92 15.76 -4.62
CA VAL A 346 -7.22 17.08 -5.21
C VAL A 346 -6.85 18.20 -4.24
N MET A 347 -7.23 18.08 -2.97
CA MET A 347 -6.90 19.08 -1.95
C MET A 347 -5.38 19.20 -1.74
N LEU A 348 -4.65 18.10 -1.78
CA LEU A 348 -3.19 18.10 -1.71
C LEU A 348 -2.58 18.83 -2.90
N ASN A 349 -3.06 18.56 -4.11
CA ASN A 349 -2.57 19.23 -5.30
C ASN A 349 -2.85 20.75 -5.28
N ASN A 350 -3.99 21.17 -4.73
CA ASN A 350 -4.31 22.61 -4.62
C ASN A 350 -3.35 23.39 -3.72
N THR A 351 -2.56 22.72 -2.89
CA THR A 351 -1.52 23.39 -2.10
C THR A 351 -0.32 23.84 -2.95
N ILE A 352 -0.24 23.40 -4.22
CA ILE A 352 0.77 23.88 -5.19
C ILE A 352 0.51 25.35 -5.54
N GLU A 353 -0.73 25.64 -5.93
CA GLU A 353 -1.13 27.00 -6.30
C GLU A 353 -1.09 27.94 -5.09
N TYR A 354 -1.38 27.41 -3.90
CA TYR A 354 -1.23 28.15 -2.64
C TYR A 354 0.23 28.51 -2.36
N ASP A 355 1.17 27.58 -2.57
CA ASP A 355 2.61 27.81 -2.43
C ASP A 355 3.12 28.85 -3.45
N GLU A 356 2.67 28.73 -4.72
CA GLU A 356 3.04 29.62 -5.81
C GLU A 356 2.60 31.07 -5.55
N VAL A 357 1.37 31.28 -5.06
CA VAL A 357 0.88 32.63 -4.73
C VAL A 357 1.59 33.20 -3.51
N ARG A 358 1.80 32.40 -2.47
CA ARG A 358 2.30 32.88 -1.17
C ARG A 358 3.82 33.08 -1.16
N PHE A 359 4.56 32.24 -1.88
CA PHE A 359 6.03 32.23 -1.84
C PHE A 359 6.68 32.49 -3.20
N HIS A 360 5.88 32.68 -4.25
CA HIS A 360 6.34 32.89 -5.63
C HIS A 360 7.24 31.74 -6.16
N GLU A 361 7.05 30.54 -5.64
CA GLU A 361 7.79 29.33 -6.00
C GLU A 361 6.83 28.18 -6.20
N ARG A 362 7.12 27.31 -7.16
CA ARG A 362 6.29 26.15 -7.49
C ARG A 362 7.04 24.83 -7.24
N HIS A 363 6.51 24.02 -6.35
CA HIS A 363 7.17 22.78 -5.87
C HIS A 363 6.32 21.53 -6.04
N ASP A 364 5.93 21.17 -7.26
CA ASP A 364 5.09 19.99 -7.57
C ASP A 364 5.67 18.67 -7.03
N SER A 365 7.01 18.55 -7.04
CA SER A 365 7.70 17.32 -6.58
C SER A 365 7.59 17.09 -5.09
N ILE A 366 7.53 18.17 -4.29
CA ILE A 366 7.45 18.06 -2.81
C ILE A 366 6.09 17.53 -2.39
N ILE A 367 5.03 17.92 -3.07
CA ILE A 367 3.67 17.48 -2.77
C ILE A 367 3.51 15.99 -3.04
N SER A 368 4.07 15.52 -4.15
CA SER A 368 4.12 14.07 -4.44
C SER A 368 4.93 13.31 -3.38
N ALA A 369 6.05 13.89 -2.91
CA ALA A 369 6.88 13.30 -1.86
C ALA A 369 6.15 13.23 -0.50
N VAL A 370 5.39 14.25 -0.13
CA VAL A 370 4.57 14.25 1.10
C VAL A 370 3.55 13.12 1.10
N ARG A 371 2.86 12.89 -0.03
CA ARG A 371 1.92 11.78 -0.16
C ARG A 371 2.61 10.42 -0.01
N SER A 372 3.71 10.22 -0.71
CA SER A 372 4.49 8.97 -0.65
C SER A 372 4.99 8.70 0.76
N PHE A 373 5.54 9.71 1.43
CA PHE A 373 5.98 9.62 2.82
C PHE A 373 4.83 9.27 3.77
N ALA A 374 3.68 9.96 3.65
CA ALA A 374 2.51 9.69 4.46
C ALA A 374 2.01 8.24 4.31
N THR A 375 1.98 7.71 3.06
CA THR A 375 1.57 6.33 2.79
C THR A 375 2.52 5.31 3.41
N LYS A 376 3.84 5.51 3.29
CA LYS A 376 4.84 4.61 3.88
C LYS A 376 4.80 4.64 5.41
N LEU A 377 4.72 5.84 5.99
CA LEU A 377 4.61 5.99 7.44
C LEU A 377 3.31 5.36 7.98
N ALA A 378 2.19 5.50 7.27
CA ALA A 378 0.94 4.85 7.62
C ALA A 378 1.08 3.32 7.61
N SER A 379 1.70 2.74 6.57
CA SER A 379 1.95 1.30 6.51
C SER A 379 2.80 0.79 7.68
N ALA A 380 3.78 1.60 8.14
CA ALA A 380 4.56 1.28 9.33
C ALA A 380 3.69 1.25 10.60
N VAL A 381 2.85 2.27 10.76
CA VAL A 381 1.90 2.36 11.89
C VAL A 381 0.90 1.20 11.84
N ASP A 382 0.36 0.89 10.67
CA ASP A 382 -0.59 -0.21 10.49
C ASP A 382 0.00 -1.56 10.89
N GLN A 383 1.25 -1.85 10.50
CA GLN A 383 1.92 -3.09 10.90
C GLN A 383 2.12 -3.19 12.41
N ALA A 384 2.51 -2.08 13.06
CA ALA A 384 2.62 -2.03 14.52
C ALA A 384 1.25 -2.21 15.20
N VAL A 385 0.22 -1.56 14.68
CA VAL A 385 -1.15 -1.65 15.20
C VAL A 385 -1.70 -3.07 15.03
N VAL A 386 -1.49 -3.73 13.88
CA VAL A 386 -1.88 -5.14 13.66
C VAL A 386 -1.21 -6.04 14.69
N ALA A 387 0.10 -5.91 14.89
CA ALA A 387 0.81 -6.71 15.89
C ALA A 387 0.28 -6.46 17.31
N LEU A 388 0.03 -5.21 17.68
CA LEU A 388 -0.55 -4.86 18.98
C LEU A 388 -1.95 -5.45 19.17
N ILE A 389 -2.83 -5.35 18.18
CA ILE A 389 -4.18 -5.93 18.24
C ILE A 389 -4.09 -7.44 18.44
N LEU A 390 -3.23 -8.14 17.71
CA LEU A 390 -3.07 -9.60 17.83
C LEU A 390 -2.50 -10.03 19.18
N ILE A 391 -1.59 -9.25 19.76
CA ILE A 391 -1.00 -9.53 21.08
C ILE A 391 -2.03 -9.23 22.20
N ILE A 392 -2.67 -8.07 22.17
CA ILE A 392 -3.62 -7.64 23.21
C ILE A 392 -4.87 -8.54 23.23
N SER A 393 -5.36 -8.95 22.05
CA SER A 393 -6.47 -9.91 21.94
C SER A 393 -6.07 -11.33 22.30
N ASN A 394 -4.80 -11.60 22.57
CA ASN A 394 -4.23 -12.93 22.74
C ASN A 394 -4.46 -13.91 21.55
N ILE A 395 -4.87 -13.38 20.41
CA ILE A 395 -5.03 -14.13 19.15
C ILE A 395 -3.67 -14.62 18.65
N TYR A 396 -2.60 -13.84 18.87
CA TYR A 396 -1.26 -14.27 18.53
C TYR A 396 -0.88 -15.62 19.18
N ALA A 397 -1.24 -15.86 20.45
CA ALA A 397 -0.95 -17.12 21.13
C ALA A 397 -1.68 -18.32 20.48
N ILE A 398 -2.91 -18.11 19.99
CA ILE A 398 -3.66 -19.14 19.27
C ILE A 398 -3.04 -19.37 17.89
N SER A 399 -2.68 -18.31 17.17
CA SER A 399 -2.02 -18.43 15.87
C SER A 399 -0.67 -19.16 15.95
N GLN A 400 0.05 -19.06 17.07
CA GLN A 400 1.28 -19.83 17.30
C GLN A 400 1.02 -21.33 17.48
N LYS A 401 -0.15 -21.74 17.98
CA LYS A 401 -0.54 -23.17 17.98
C LYS A 401 -0.81 -23.66 16.57
N ILE A 402 -1.47 -22.83 15.75
CA ILE A 402 -1.72 -23.12 14.33
C ILE A 402 -0.39 -23.16 13.55
N SER A 403 0.52 -22.24 13.82
CA SER A 403 1.89 -22.25 13.24
C SER A 403 2.61 -23.57 13.51
N GLY A 404 2.47 -24.13 14.72
CA GLY A 404 3.01 -25.44 15.06
C GLY A 404 2.43 -26.59 14.20
N LEU A 405 1.15 -26.51 13.82
CA LEU A 405 0.53 -27.49 12.91
C LEU A 405 1.03 -27.31 11.47
N GLU A 406 1.12 -26.07 10.99
CA GLU A 406 1.63 -25.75 9.64
C GLU A 406 3.10 -26.18 9.48
N ILE A 407 3.92 -26.06 10.54
CA ILE A 407 5.28 -26.56 10.54
C ILE A 407 5.30 -28.09 10.36
N LYS A 408 4.43 -28.83 11.08
CA LYS A 408 4.31 -30.27 10.94
C LYS A 408 3.80 -30.70 9.56
N ALA A 409 2.91 -29.92 8.95
CA ALA A 409 2.53 -30.12 7.55
C ALA A 409 3.71 -29.94 6.61
N GLY A 410 4.50 -28.89 6.81
CA GLY A 410 5.70 -28.61 6.01
C GLY A 410 6.79 -29.68 6.10
N THR A 411 6.85 -30.46 7.20
CA THR A 411 7.76 -31.63 7.38
C THR A 411 7.12 -32.95 6.92
N GLY A 412 5.84 -32.93 6.51
CA GLY A 412 5.12 -34.13 6.09
C GLY A 412 4.61 -35.01 7.26
N GLU A 413 4.69 -34.53 8.51
CA GLU A 413 4.18 -35.23 9.70
C GLU A 413 2.66 -35.20 9.79
N LEU A 414 2.01 -34.17 9.20
CA LEU A 414 0.56 -34.01 9.18
C LEU A 414 0.07 -33.73 7.75
N THR A 415 -1.09 -34.26 7.41
CA THR A 415 -1.78 -33.92 6.16
C THR A 415 -2.45 -32.55 6.28
N SER A 416 -2.63 -31.85 5.17
CA SER A 416 -3.32 -30.54 5.13
C SER A 416 -4.72 -30.61 5.75
N GLU A 417 -5.47 -31.67 5.51
CA GLU A 417 -6.80 -31.87 6.08
C GLU A 417 -6.76 -31.94 7.62
N ASN A 418 -5.82 -32.70 8.18
CA ASN A 418 -5.64 -32.81 9.63
C ASN A 418 -5.20 -31.47 10.25
N VAL A 419 -4.38 -30.69 9.56
CA VAL A 419 -4.00 -29.34 10.00
C VAL A 419 -5.21 -28.43 10.06
N ILE A 420 -6.03 -28.40 9.02
CA ILE A 420 -7.25 -27.58 8.97
C ILE A 420 -8.20 -27.95 10.11
N VAL A 421 -8.48 -29.23 10.31
CA VAL A 421 -9.38 -29.68 11.38
C VAL A 421 -8.86 -29.31 12.77
N GLN A 422 -7.56 -29.46 13.02
CA GLN A 422 -6.95 -29.09 14.29
C GLN A 422 -6.86 -27.58 14.48
N ALA A 423 -6.56 -26.83 13.42
CA ALA A 423 -6.54 -25.37 13.43
C ALA A 423 -7.93 -24.80 13.75
N ASP A 424 -8.99 -25.35 13.16
CA ASP A 424 -10.36 -24.95 13.48
C ASP A 424 -10.71 -25.21 14.96
N LYS A 425 -10.24 -26.33 15.55
CA LYS A 425 -10.37 -26.55 16.99
C LYS A 425 -9.64 -25.50 17.81
N PHE A 426 -8.43 -25.11 17.43
CA PHE A 426 -7.71 -24.03 18.14
C PHE A 426 -8.41 -22.68 18.01
N ILE A 427 -8.96 -22.34 16.84
CA ILE A 427 -9.74 -21.12 16.63
C ILE A 427 -11.00 -21.11 17.52
N GLN A 428 -11.66 -22.26 17.71
CA GLN A 428 -12.82 -22.38 18.59
C GLN A 428 -12.47 -22.14 20.08
N THR A 429 -11.20 -22.28 20.48
CA THR A 429 -10.76 -21.92 21.84
C THR A 429 -10.69 -20.41 22.07
N ALA A 430 -10.74 -19.59 21.03
CA ALA A 430 -10.82 -18.15 21.18
C ALA A 430 -12.16 -17.78 21.81
N ASP A 431 -12.10 -17.11 22.95
CA ASP A 431 -13.29 -16.64 23.65
C ASP A 431 -13.93 -15.42 22.98
N ALA A 432 -15.14 -15.08 23.43
CA ALA A 432 -15.88 -13.93 22.88
C ALA A 432 -15.13 -12.58 23.10
N GLY A 433 -14.41 -12.44 24.22
CA GLY A 433 -13.63 -11.24 24.53
C GLY A 433 -12.45 -11.06 23.56
N GLN A 434 -11.73 -12.12 23.26
CA GLN A 434 -10.61 -12.11 22.31
C GLN A 434 -11.07 -11.70 20.90
N ARG A 435 -12.18 -12.29 20.42
CA ARG A 435 -12.78 -11.94 19.12
C ARG A 435 -13.31 -10.51 19.13
N PHE A 436 -13.89 -10.05 20.23
CA PHE A 436 -14.38 -8.69 20.39
C PHE A 436 -13.22 -7.69 20.32
N ILE A 437 -12.11 -7.93 21.02
CA ILE A 437 -10.92 -7.05 20.99
C ILE A 437 -10.32 -6.99 19.59
N LEU A 438 -10.19 -8.13 18.90
CA LEU A 438 -9.74 -8.16 17.50
C LEU A 438 -10.61 -7.26 16.64
N ARG A 439 -11.93 -7.45 16.70
CA ARG A 439 -12.89 -6.70 15.90
C ARG A 439 -12.94 -5.22 16.29
N LEU A 440 -12.83 -4.92 17.59
CA LEU A 440 -12.77 -3.54 18.08
C LEU A 440 -11.54 -2.81 17.52
N GLY A 441 -10.38 -3.46 17.47
CA GLY A 441 -9.18 -2.88 16.87
C GLY A 441 -9.37 -2.58 15.39
N ILE A 442 -9.97 -3.50 14.63
CA ILE A 442 -10.28 -3.34 13.19
C ILE A 442 -11.23 -2.15 12.94
N VAL A 443 -12.14 -1.88 13.86
CA VAL A 443 -13.17 -0.83 13.70
C VAL A 443 -12.72 0.49 14.30
N ALA A 444 -12.21 0.49 15.54
CA ALA A 444 -11.91 1.71 16.27
C ALA A 444 -10.77 2.51 15.63
N VAL A 445 -9.70 1.83 15.20
CA VAL A 445 -8.55 2.55 14.61
C VAL A 445 -8.92 3.29 13.33
N PRO A 446 -9.57 2.67 12.31
CA PRO A 446 -10.02 3.41 11.14
C PRO A 446 -11.02 4.53 11.45
N VAL A 447 -11.99 4.29 12.32
CA VAL A 447 -12.99 5.30 12.67
C VAL A 447 -12.34 6.51 13.33
N ILE A 448 -11.40 6.29 14.26
CA ILE A 448 -10.69 7.37 14.95
C ILE A 448 -9.76 8.10 13.98
N SER A 449 -8.96 7.39 13.20
CA SER A 449 -7.97 7.99 12.31
C SER A 449 -8.61 8.74 11.14
N ILE A 450 -9.59 8.16 10.45
CA ILE A 450 -10.32 8.82 9.36
C ILE A 450 -11.18 9.97 9.91
N GLY A 451 -11.82 9.78 11.07
CA GLY A 451 -12.54 10.84 11.75
C GLY A 451 -11.64 12.03 12.14
N ALA A 452 -10.44 11.74 12.64
CA ALA A 452 -9.45 12.77 12.96
C ALA A 452 -8.95 13.49 11.69
N ALA A 453 -8.70 12.75 10.58
CA ALA A 453 -8.36 13.34 9.29
C ALA A 453 -9.46 14.30 8.81
N TYR A 454 -10.71 13.88 8.87
CA TYR A 454 -11.86 14.71 8.51
C TYR A 454 -11.96 15.97 9.37
N ILE A 455 -11.86 15.85 10.70
CA ILE A 455 -11.92 16.98 11.62
C ILE A 455 -10.78 17.97 11.36
N LEU A 456 -9.57 17.47 11.10
CA LEU A 456 -8.41 18.29 10.78
C LEU A 456 -8.64 19.09 9.50
N ILE A 457 -9.08 18.42 8.42
CA ILE A 457 -9.41 19.08 7.16
C ILE A 457 -10.50 20.13 7.37
N LYS A 458 -11.60 19.76 8.01
CA LYS A 458 -12.75 20.65 8.22
C LYS A 458 -12.41 21.92 9.02
N ARG A 459 -11.46 21.83 9.97
CA ARG A 459 -11.12 22.94 10.86
C ARG A 459 -9.95 23.80 10.37
N LYS A 460 -9.02 23.21 9.60
CA LYS A 460 -7.73 23.86 9.34
C LYS A 460 -7.42 24.03 7.85
N TYR A 461 -8.07 23.29 6.96
CA TYR A 461 -7.86 23.44 5.52
C TYR A 461 -8.74 24.57 4.98
N ILE A 462 -8.11 25.59 4.38
CA ILE A 462 -8.80 26.83 3.96
C ILE A 462 -8.99 26.95 2.45
N ILE A 463 -8.39 26.03 1.64
CA ILE A 463 -8.43 26.11 0.18
C ILE A 463 -9.69 25.39 -0.32
N ASP A 464 -10.86 26.02 -0.17
CA ASP A 464 -12.10 25.59 -0.81
C ASP A 464 -12.10 25.89 -2.32
N GLU A 465 -13.20 25.58 -3.02
CA GLU A 465 -13.34 25.82 -4.46
C GLU A 465 -13.17 27.30 -4.82
N ARG A 466 -13.79 28.19 -4.05
CA ARG A 466 -13.72 29.64 -4.27
C ARG A 466 -12.32 30.16 -4.06
N LYS A 467 -11.67 29.75 -2.97
CA LYS A 467 -10.29 30.18 -2.67
C LYS A 467 -9.31 29.66 -3.72
N TYR A 468 -9.53 28.45 -4.23
CA TYR A 468 -8.73 27.88 -5.31
C TYR A 468 -8.86 28.70 -6.61
N GLU A 469 -10.08 29.10 -7.00
CA GLU A 469 -10.32 29.95 -8.16
C GLU A 469 -9.64 31.33 -8.01
N GLU A 470 -9.67 31.93 -6.82
CA GLU A 470 -8.98 33.16 -6.51
C GLU A 470 -7.43 33.03 -6.71
N LEU A 471 -6.84 31.94 -6.17
CA LEU A 471 -5.40 31.66 -6.33
C LEU A 471 -5.01 31.51 -7.82
N VAL A 472 -5.78 30.74 -8.58
CA VAL A 472 -5.54 30.56 -10.02
C VAL A 472 -5.68 31.87 -10.80
N ALA A 473 -6.63 32.72 -10.46
CA ALA A 473 -6.81 34.04 -11.10
C ALA A 473 -5.61 34.97 -10.80
N GLU A 474 -5.10 34.95 -9.56
CA GLU A 474 -3.94 35.73 -9.14
C GLU A 474 -2.68 35.30 -9.91
N ILE A 475 -2.39 34.00 -10.01
CA ILE A 475 -1.28 33.46 -10.81
C ILE A 475 -1.37 33.92 -12.27
N LYS A 476 -2.57 33.85 -12.88
CA LYS A 476 -2.76 34.28 -14.28
C LYS A 476 -2.55 35.75 -14.46
N SER A 477 -2.87 36.59 -13.48
CA SER A 477 -2.65 38.07 -13.54
C SER A 477 -1.16 38.42 -13.39
N THR A 478 -0.43 37.70 -12.55
CA THR A 478 1.02 37.89 -12.34
C THR A 478 1.83 37.45 -13.55
N ASN A 479 1.45 36.37 -14.21
CA ASN A 479 2.13 35.86 -15.41
C ASN A 479 1.85 36.70 -16.71
N LYS A 480 0.93 37.66 -16.64
CA LYS A 480 0.63 38.61 -17.74
C LYS A 480 1.39 39.94 -17.64
N LYS A 481 2.05 40.21 -16.52
CA LYS A 481 2.94 41.33 -16.29
C LYS A 481 4.39 40.92 -16.55
#